data_07d72c76b6c93f3ba069761a51e5432e
#
_entry.id   07d72c76b6c93f3ba069761a51e5432e
#
_cell.length_a   1.000
_cell.length_b   1.000
_cell.length_c   1.000
_cell.angle_alpha   90.00
_cell.angle_beta   90.00
_cell.angle_gamma   90.00
#
_symmetry.space_group_name_H-M   'P 1'
#
loop_
_entity.id
_entity.type
_entity.pdbx_description
1 polymer ?
#
loop_
_entity_poly.entity_id
_entity_poly.type
_entity_poly.pdbx_seq_one_letter_code
_entity_poly.pdbx_strand_id
1 'polypeptide(L)'
;AEGCTAQASKISEASQMIDAMAKSIEEKARVAQETADISKQSAQTVADGNAKMQELKVAIGEISKCSEEIHSIIQVIEDIASQTNLLSLNASIEAARAGEAGRGFAVVAEQVKNLAEQSTEAAGETTKLIESTIDAVNKGIAIAEETEASMDQVMEEAEASTKRMVDMAQALQAEVSSVQQIDENIAHVAGIVDNNSASSQETAAVSEEQSAQVHTMLQLMHQFQI
;
A
#
# COMPACT_ATOMS: atom_id res chain seq x y z
N ALA A 1 32.27 -25.17 -45.17
CA ALA A 1 32.94 -25.24 -43.87
C ALA A 1 32.74 -23.93 -43.04
N GLU A 2 33.06 -22.74 -43.54
CA GLU A 2 32.93 -21.46 -42.78
C GLU A 2 31.50 -21.18 -42.32
N GLY A 3 30.47 -21.45 -43.14
CA GLY A 3 29.09 -21.25 -42.81
C GLY A 3 28.63 -22.11 -41.62
N CYS A 4 29.09 -23.37 -41.51
CA CYS A 4 28.73 -24.24 -40.40
C CYS A 4 29.39 -23.81 -39.09
N THR A 5 30.59 -23.30 -39.12
CA THR A 5 31.29 -22.76 -37.95
C THR A 5 30.60 -21.50 -37.42
N ALA A 6 30.16 -20.59 -38.30
CA ALA A 6 29.38 -19.41 -37.92
C ALA A 6 28.01 -19.79 -37.32
N GLN A 7 27.33 -20.82 -37.86
CA GLN A 7 26.06 -21.32 -37.31
C GLN A 7 26.26 -21.96 -35.94
N ALA A 8 27.31 -22.75 -35.72
CA ALA A 8 27.61 -23.33 -34.40
C ALA A 8 27.86 -22.26 -33.35
N SER A 9 28.58 -21.15 -33.70
CA SER A 9 28.74 -20.02 -32.81
C SER A 9 27.40 -19.37 -32.42
N LYS A 10 26.49 -19.19 -33.40
CA LYS A 10 25.17 -18.61 -33.16
C LYS A 10 24.26 -19.50 -32.30
N ILE A 11 24.36 -20.81 -32.43
CA ILE A 11 23.66 -21.77 -31.55
C ILE A 11 24.16 -21.66 -30.12
N SER A 12 25.48 -21.56 -29.92
CA SER A 12 26.09 -21.37 -28.59
C SER A 12 25.59 -20.05 -27.94
N GLU A 13 25.56 -18.95 -28.70
CA GLU A 13 25.01 -17.68 -28.22
C GLU A 13 23.52 -17.82 -27.85
N ALA A 14 22.72 -18.53 -28.68
CA ALA A 14 21.30 -18.75 -28.42
C ALA A 14 21.09 -19.59 -27.16
N SER A 15 21.86 -20.65 -26.92
CA SER A 15 21.80 -21.44 -25.69
C SER A 15 22.11 -20.60 -24.45
N GLN A 16 23.11 -19.73 -24.51
CA GLN A 16 23.41 -18.81 -23.39
C GLN A 16 22.27 -17.84 -23.11
N MET A 17 21.59 -17.36 -24.16
CA MET A 17 20.39 -16.50 -23.99
C MET A 17 19.24 -17.26 -23.36
N ILE A 18 19.03 -18.52 -23.68
CA ILE A 18 18.00 -19.38 -23.09
C ILE A 18 18.27 -19.60 -21.60
N ASP A 19 19.49 -19.87 -21.20
CA ASP A 19 19.91 -20.00 -19.80
C ASP A 19 19.65 -18.70 -19.03
N ALA A 20 19.96 -17.56 -19.63
CA ALA A 20 19.70 -16.25 -19.03
C ALA A 20 18.20 -15.98 -18.90
N MET A 21 17.37 -16.38 -19.89
CA MET A 21 15.92 -16.29 -19.82
C MET A 21 15.36 -17.16 -18.71
N ALA A 22 15.78 -18.41 -18.57
CA ALA A 22 15.34 -19.32 -17.53
C ALA A 22 15.62 -18.73 -16.13
N LYS A 23 16.82 -18.21 -15.88
CA LYS A 23 17.17 -17.54 -14.64
C LYS A 23 16.33 -16.27 -14.37
N SER A 24 16.06 -15.51 -15.44
CA SER A 24 15.21 -14.31 -15.32
C SER A 24 13.77 -14.67 -14.94
N ILE A 25 13.23 -15.77 -15.46
CA ILE A 25 11.89 -16.26 -15.14
C ILE A 25 11.82 -16.73 -13.68
N GLU A 26 12.83 -17.48 -13.21
CA GLU A 26 12.91 -17.91 -11.80
C GLU A 26 12.94 -16.70 -10.85
N GLU A 27 13.75 -15.70 -11.16
CA GLU A 27 13.83 -14.49 -10.34
C GLU A 27 12.50 -13.70 -10.34
N LYS A 28 11.84 -13.58 -11.49
CA LYS A 28 10.51 -12.96 -11.57
C LYS A 28 9.47 -13.73 -10.77
N ALA A 29 9.50 -15.05 -10.81
CA ALA A 29 8.59 -15.90 -10.02
C ALA A 29 8.81 -15.70 -8.51
N ARG A 30 10.08 -15.62 -8.07
CA ARG A 30 10.44 -15.32 -6.69
C ARG A 30 9.92 -13.95 -6.27
N VAL A 31 10.14 -12.91 -7.08
CA VAL A 31 9.68 -11.54 -6.80
C VAL A 31 8.14 -11.48 -6.77
N ALA A 32 7.45 -12.20 -7.65
CA ALA A 32 6.00 -12.28 -7.64
C ALA A 32 5.48 -12.87 -6.33
N GLN A 33 6.09 -13.97 -5.87
CA GLN A 33 5.70 -14.60 -4.61
C GLN A 33 5.96 -13.67 -3.42
N GLU A 34 7.13 -13.06 -3.32
CA GLU A 34 7.46 -12.10 -2.26
C GLU A 34 6.51 -10.90 -2.25
N THR A 35 6.17 -10.39 -3.44
CA THR A 35 5.21 -9.27 -3.56
C THR A 35 3.81 -9.67 -3.11
N ALA A 36 3.36 -10.88 -3.43
CA ALA A 36 2.09 -11.41 -2.94
C ALA A 36 2.07 -11.53 -1.40
N ASP A 37 3.14 -12.02 -0.81
CA ASP A 37 3.26 -12.17 0.64
C ASP A 37 3.28 -10.79 1.34
N ILE A 38 4.02 -9.81 0.81
CA ILE A 38 4.03 -8.43 1.32
C ILE A 38 2.64 -7.80 1.20
N SER A 39 1.95 -7.98 0.07
CA SER A 39 0.59 -7.46 -0.14
C SER A 39 -0.39 -8.06 0.86
N LYS A 40 -0.31 -9.36 1.13
CA LYS A 40 -1.13 -10.05 2.13
C LYS A 40 -0.85 -9.54 3.54
N GLN A 41 0.42 -9.34 3.88
CA GLN A 41 0.81 -8.76 5.18
C GLN A 41 0.32 -7.32 5.32
N SER A 42 0.37 -6.52 4.25
CA SER A 42 -0.16 -5.16 4.22
C SER A 42 -1.67 -5.14 4.46
N ALA A 43 -2.43 -6.02 3.80
CA ALA A 43 -3.87 -6.16 4.03
C ALA A 43 -4.18 -6.50 5.50
N GLN A 44 -3.42 -7.41 6.12
CA GLN A 44 -3.58 -7.74 7.54
C GLN A 44 -3.29 -6.52 8.45
N THR A 45 -2.22 -5.78 8.17
CA THR A 45 -1.86 -4.58 8.94
C THR A 45 -2.95 -3.51 8.84
N VAL A 46 -3.56 -3.35 7.66
CA VAL A 46 -4.67 -2.42 7.45
C VAL A 46 -5.93 -2.89 8.20
N ALA A 47 -6.25 -4.18 8.18
CA ALA A 47 -7.36 -4.74 8.95
C ALA A 47 -7.20 -4.48 10.47
N ASP A 48 -5.99 -4.67 10.99
CA ASP A 48 -5.67 -4.36 12.39
C ASP A 48 -5.80 -2.84 12.67
N GLY A 49 -5.39 -2.00 11.70
CA GLY A 49 -5.58 -0.56 11.74
C GLY A 49 -7.05 -0.16 11.79
N ASN A 50 -7.90 -0.75 10.95
CA ASN A 50 -9.35 -0.52 10.95
C ASN A 50 -9.98 -0.90 12.29
N ALA A 51 -9.57 -2.02 12.90
CA ALA A 51 -10.04 -2.39 14.24
C ALA A 51 -9.68 -1.30 15.28
N LYS A 52 -8.49 -0.72 15.21
CA LYS A 52 -8.08 0.38 16.09
C LYS A 52 -8.85 1.68 15.83
N MET A 53 -9.20 1.96 14.57
CA MET A 53 -10.06 3.11 14.26
C MET A 53 -11.47 2.96 14.83
N GLN A 54 -12.03 1.75 14.84
CA GLN A 54 -13.30 1.49 15.52
C GLN A 54 -13.21 1.70 17.04
N GLU A 55 -12.16 1.21 17.69
CA GLU A 55 -11.92 1.48 19.11
C GLU A 55 -11.79 2.99 19.39
N LEU A 56 -11.10 3.72 18.51
CA LEU A 56 -10.96 5.18 18.61
C LEU A 56 -12.32 5.89 18.50
N LYS A 57 -13.15 5.50 17.52
CA LYS A 57 -14.52 6.07 17.36
C LYS A 57 -15.36 5.87 18.61
N VAL A 58 -15.30 4.70 19.24
CA VAL A 58 -15.99 4.44 20.51
C VAL A 58 -15.50 5.38 21.60
N ALA A 59 -14.18 5.50 21.80
CA ALA A 59 -13.61 6.36 22.83
C ALA A 59 -13.95 7.86 22.62
N ILE A 60 -13.93 8.32 21.36
CA ILE A 60 -14.33 9.69 20.99
C ILE A 60 -15.85 9.89 21.28
N GLY A 61 -16.68 8.88 21.00
CA GLY A 61 -18.10 8.92 21.31
C GLY A 61 -18.37 9.04 22.83
N GLU A 62 -17.58 8.36 23.67
CA GLU A 62 -17.66 8.50 25.13
C GLU A 62 -17.26 9.90 25.59
N ILE A 63 -16.24 10.51 24.98
CA ILE A 63 -15.83 11.90 25.28
C ILE A 63 -16.97 12.87 24.92
N SER A 64 -17.62 12.67 23.74
CA SER A 64 -18.79 13.48 23.35
C SER A 64 -19.89 13.43 24.39
N LYS A 65 -20.27 12.23 24.80
CA LYS A 65 -21.31 12.03 25.82
C LYS A 65 -20.95 12.68 27.14
N CYS A 66 -19.71 12.50 27.62
CA CYS A 66 -19.23 13.12 28.84
C CYS A 66 -19.28 14.67 28.75
N SER A 67 -18.92 15.24 27.61
CA SER A 67 -18.97 16.68 27.36
C SER A 67 -20.40 17.22 27.40
N GLU A 68 -21.39 16.50 26.84
CA GLU A 68 -22.81 16.85 26.94
C GLU A 68 -23.35 16.78 28.38
N GLU A 69 -22.92 15.78 29.15
CA GLU A 69 -23.27 15.68 30.58
C GLU A 69 -22.68 16.85 31.37
N ILE A 70 -21.42 17.22 31.11
CA ILE A 70 -20.81 18.39 31.75
C ILE A 70 -21.53 19.69 31.36
N HIS A 71 -21.90 19.84 30.07
CA HIS A 71 -22.67 20.99 29.61
C HIS A 71 -23.98 21.15 30.40
N SER A 72 -24.71 20.05 30.62
CA SER A 72 -25.93 20.05 31.42
C SER A 72 -25.69 20.44 32.87
N ILE A 73 -24.61 19.98 33.49
CA ILE A 73 -24.21 20.36 34.85
C ILE A 73 -23.92 21.85 34.96
N ILE A 74 -23.17 22.41 33.98
CA ILE A 74 -22.86 23.84 33.97
C ILE A 74 -24.12 24.71 33.81
N GLN A 75 -25.12 24.28 33.04
CA GLN A 75 -26.41 24.97 32.96
C GLN A 75 -27.11 25.03 34.32
N VAL A 76 -27.08 23.91 35.08
CA VAL A 76 -27.63 23.89 36.45
C VAL A 76 -26.86 24.85 37.38
N ILE A 77 -25.53 24.95 37.23
CA ILE A 77 -24.70 25.90 38.00
C ILE A 77 -25.03 27.36 37.66
N GLU A 78 -25.26 27.67 36.38
CA GLU A 78 -25.73 29.00 35.96
C GLU A 78 -27.09 29.35 36.58
N ASP A 79 -28.02 28.41 36.58
CA ASP A 79 -29.34 28.61 37.20
C ASP A 79 -29.22 28.83 38.72
N ILE A 80 -28.36 28.07 39.43
CA ILE A 80 -28.12 28.23 40.88
C ILE A 80 -27.48 29.60 41.15
N ALA A 81 -26.50 30.01 40.34
CA ALA A 81 -25.87 31.30 40.46
C ALA A 81 -26.87 32.46 40.24
N SER A 82 -27.71 32.36 39.24
CA SER A 82 -28.80 33.31 38.95
C SER A 82 -29.79 33.42 40.11
N GLN A 83 -30.25 32.27 40.65
CA GLN A 83 -31.12 32.25 41.83
C GLN A 83 -30.44 32.83 43.05
N THR A 84 -29.14 32.55 43.29
CA THR A 84 -28.37 33.07 44.38
C THR A 84 -28.24 34.58 44.29
N ASN A 85 -28.03 35.11 43.06
CA ASN A 85 -27.99 36.56 42.81
C ASN A 85 -29.35 37.21 43.15
N LEU A 86 -30.47 36.61 42.75
CA LEU A 86 -31.80 37.12 43.09
C LEU A 86 -32.05 37.07 44.64
N LEU A 87 -31.64 35.99 45.28
CA LEU A 87 -31.78 35.85 46.74
C LEU A 87 -30.95 36.89 47.49
N SER A 88 -29.71 37.16 47.06
CA SER A 88 -28.82 38.16 47.63
C SER A 88 -29.37 39.59 47.44
N LEU A 89 -29.96 39.87 46.27
CA LEU A 89 -30.63 41.12 45.98
C LEU A 89 -31.83 41.36 46.96
N ASN A 90 -32.68 40.34 47.13
CA ASN A 90 -33.77 40.40 48.09
C ASN A 90 -33.33 40.60 49.53
N ALA A 91 -32.22 39.92 49.92
CA ALA A 91 -31.62 40.08 51.25
C ALA A 91 -31.01 41.53 51.44
N SER A 92 -30.41 42.11 50.39
CA SER A 92 -29.93 43.49 50.41
C SER A 92 -31.08 44.49 50.61
N ILE A 93 -32.21 44.29 49.94
CA ILE A 93 -33.38 45.14 50.05
C ILE A 93 -33.95 45.05 51.48
N GLU A 94 -34.07 43.89 52.07
CA GLU A 94 -34.63 43.72 53.44
C GLU A 94 -33.67 44.24 54.48
N ALA A 95 -32.32 44.10 54.30
CA ALA A 95 -31.30 44.71 55.14
C ALA A 95 -31.39 46.24 55.13
N ALA A 96 -31.61 46.83 53.95
CA ALA A 96 -31.83 48.27 53.86
C ALA A 96 -33.12 48.74 54.57
N ARG A 97 -34.16 47.92 54.54
CA ARG A 97 -35.42 48.17 55.22
C ARG A 97 -35.33 48.16 56.74
N ALA A 98 -34.40 47.34 57.29
CA ALA A 98 -34.10 47.26 58.71
C ALA A 98 -33.24 48.42 59.24
N GLY A 99 -32.75 49.30 58.42
CA GLY A 99 -31.96 50.50 58.76
C GLY A 99 -30.63 50.14 59.47
N GLU A 100 -30.33 50.82 60.58
CA GLU A 100 -29.08 50.61 61.30
C GLU A 100 -28.88 49.17 61.80
N ALA A 101 -29.95 48.44 62.17
CA ALA A 101 -29.91 47.05 62.59
C ALA A 101 -29.53 46.07 61.44
N GLY A 102 -29.76 46.47 60.18
CA GLY A 102 -29.48 45.66 59.01
C GLY A 102 -28.09 45.85 58.39
N ARG A 103 -27.26 46.79 58.85
CA ARG A 103 -25.95 47.10 58.18
C ARG A 103 -25.03 45.93 57.98
N GLY A 104 -24.89 45.04 58.98
CA GLY A 104 -24.07 43.85 58.87
C GLY A 104 -24.58 42.85 57.80
N PHE A 105 -25.92 42.68 57.73
CA PHE A 105 -26.56 41.83 56.74
C PHE A 105 -26.45 42.41 55.33
N ALA A 106 -26.51 43.74 55.16
CA ALA A 106 -26.33 44.36 53.85
C ALA A 106 -24.94 44.05 53.23
N VAL A 107 -23.88 44.10 54.05
CA VAL A 107 -22.51 43.75 53.58
C VAL A 107 -22.40 42.30 53.17
N VAL A 108 -23.00 41.38 53.92
CA VAL A 108 -22.99 39.96 53.58
C VAL A 108 -23.79 39.71 52.28
N ALA A 109 -24.97 40.32 52.17
CA ALA A 109 -25.80 40.19 50.97
C ALA A 109 -25.07 40.72 49.70
N GLU A 110 -24.36 41.84 49.78
CA GLU A 110 -23.54 42.32 48.65
C GLU A 110 -22.38 41.39 48.33
N GLN A 111 -21.71 40.78 49.31
CA GLN A 111 -20.67 39.78 49.06
C GLN A 111 -21.24 38.50 48.37
N VAL A 112 -22.41 38.03 48.79
CA VAL A 112 -23.07 36.89 48.16
C VAL A 112 -23.48 37.20 46.71
N LYS A 113 -23.95 38.43 46.44
CA LYS A 113 -24.25 38.90 45.09
C LYS A 113 -23.01 38.88 44.20
N ASN A 114 -21.88 39.45 44.67
CA ASN A 114 -20.63 39.44 43.92
C ASN A 114 -20.15 38.00 43.65
N LEU A 115 -20.26 37.08 44.60
CA LEU A 115 -19.93 35.66 44.38
C LEU A 115 -20.83 34.99 43.32
N ALA A 116 -22.13 35.31 43.34
CA ALA A 116 -23.09 34.80 42.36
C ALA A 116 -22.78 35.31 40.94
N GLU A 117 -22.45 36.60 40.80
CA GLU A 117 -22.03 37.19 39.52
C GLU A 117 -20.73 36.54 39.00
N GLN A 118 -19.71 36.35 39.83
CA GLN A 118 -18.47 35.65 39.48
C GLN A 118 -18.75 34.16 39.08
N SER A 119 -19.67 33.49 39.79
CA SER A 119 -20.05 32.12 39.48
C SER A 119 -20.71 32.01 38.11
N THR A 120 -21.59 32.97 37.76
CA THR A 120 -22.24 33.04 36.42
C THR A 120 -21.20 33.25 35.32
N GLU A 121 -20.24 34.16 35.53
CA GLU A 121 -19.16 34.42 34.58
C GLU A 121 -18.30 33.17 34.33
N ALA A 122 -17.86 32.51 35.41
CA ALA A 122 -17.06 31.27 35.33
C ALA A 122 -17.81 30.11 34.67
N ALA A 123 -19.09 29.99 34.95
CA ALA A 123 -19.95 28.99 34.28
C ALA A 123 -20.08 29.28 32.77
N GLY A 124 -20.29 30.56 32.38
CA GLY A 124 -20.35 30.94 30.97
C GLY A 124 -19.01 30.74 30.23
N GLU A 125 -17.87 30.95 30.87
CA GLU A 125 -16.57 30.63 30.30
C GLU A 125 -16.40 29.11 30.12
N THR A 126 -16.85 28.31 31.09
CA THR A 126 -16.80 26.84 31.04
C THR A 126 -17.70 26.33 29.93
N THR A 127 -18.89 26.89 29.73
CA THR A 127 -19.79 26.55 28.62
C THR A 127 -19.08 26.69 27.26
N LYS A 128 -18.38 27.81 27.04
CA LYS A 128 -17.62 28.02 25.79
C LYS A 128 -16.51 26.99 25.58
N LEU A 129 -15.83 26.58 26.65
CA LEU A 129 -14.80 25.55 26.56
C LEU A 129 -15.39 24.18 26.18
N ILE A 130 -16.55 23.84 26.76
CA ILE A 130 -17.25 22.59 26.44
C ILE A 130 -17.76 22.60 25.00
N GLU A 131 -18.35 23.68 24.52
CA GLU A 131 -18.75 23.83 23.10
C GLU A 131 -17.56 23.62 22.15
N SER A 132 -16.42 24.28 22.46
CA SER A 132 -15.20 24.07 21.70
C SER A 132 -14.70 22.63 21.74
N THR A 133 -14.87 21.93 22.86
CA THR A 133 -14.50 20.51 22.99
C THR A 133 -15.41 19.63 22.13
N ILE A 134 -16.71 19.86 22.13
CA ILE A 134 -17.69 19.15 21.30
C ILE A 134 -17.36 19.35 19.82
N ASP A 135 -17.03 20.56 19.40
CA ASP A 135 -16.60 20.83 18.01
C ASP A 135 -15.32 20.09 17.62
N ALA A 136 -14.33 20.04 18.52
CA ALA A 136 -13.11 19.28 18.30
C ALA A 136 -13.35 17.78 18.19
N VAL A 137 -14.23 17.25 19.03
CA VAL A 137 -14.68 15.84 19.02
C VAL A 137 -15.36 15.50 17.71
N ASN A 138 -16.29 16.33 17.23
CA ASN A 138 -16.99 16.12 15.96
C ASN A 138 -16.02 16.12 14.77
N LYS A 139 -15.03 17.01 14.78
CA LYS A 139 -13.95 16.99 13.77
C LYS A 139 -13.11 15.71 13.87
N GLY A 140 -12.82 15.25 15.08
CA GLY A 140 -12.11 13.98 15.31
C GLY A 140 -12.86 12.77 14.74
N ILE A 141 -14.17 12.71 14.89
CA ILE A 141 -15.01 11.65 14.29
C ILE A 141 -14.93 11.69 12.76
N ALA A 142 -15.07 12.87 12.15
CA ALA A 142 -15.01 13.01 10.70
C ALA A 142 -13.65 12.57 10.14
N ILE A 143 -12.53 12.91 10.80
CA ILE A 143 -11.18 12.48 10.41
C ILE A 143 -11.04 10.96 10.56
N ALA A 144 -11.59 10.37 11.62
CA ALA A 144 -11.57 8.92 11.83
C ALA A 144 -12.31 8.17 10.71
N GLU A 145 -13.47 8.67 10.29
CA GLU A 145 -14.26 8.10 9.17
C GLU A 145 -13.53 8.22 7.83
N GLU A 146 -12.90 9.35 7.53
CA GLU A 146 -12.10 9.53 6.32
C GLU A 146 -10.87 8.59 6.31
N THR A 147 -10.26 8.40 7.49
CA THR A 147 -9.12 7.48 7.64
C THR A 147 -9.55 6.02 7.42
N GLU A 148 -10.70 5.62 7.98
CA GLU A 148 -11.28 4.29 7.77
C GLU A 148 -11.55 4.03 6.28
N ALA A 149 -12.17 4.97 5.57
CA ALA A 149 -12.41 4.86 4.13
C ALA A 149 -11.10 4.74 3.33
N SER A 150 -10.05 5.48 3.73
CA SER A 150 -8.73 5.39 3.10
C SER A 150 -8.06 4.03 3.36
N MET A 151 -8.22 3.46 4.55
CA MET A 151 -7.71 2.13 4.88
C MET A 151 -8.43 1.04 4.09
N ASP A 152 -9.74 1.14 3.90
CA ASP A 152 -10.51 0.20 3.07
C ASP A 152 -10.02 0.21 1.61
N GLN A 153 -9.70 1.38 1.06
CA GLN A 153 -9.11 1.48 -0.27
C GLN A 153 -7.74 0.80 -0.35
N VAL A 154 -6.86 1.00 0.65
CA VAL A 154 -5.54 0.33 0.69
C VAL A 154 -5.70 -1.19 0.80
N MET A 155 -6.69 -1.68 1.52
CA MET A 155 -6.99 -3.11 1.61
C MET A 155 -7.41 -3.68 0.26
N GLU A 156 -8.30 -3.01 -0.47
CA GLU A 156 -8.72 -3.40 -1.82
C GLU A 156 -7.53 -3.42 -2.80
N GLU A 157 -6.65 -2.41 -2.74
CA GLU A 157 -5.44 -2.35 -3.56
C GLU A 157 -4.46 -3.49 -3.25
N ALA A 158 -4.31 -3.87 -1.97
CA ALA A 158 -3.47 -4.98 -1.54
C ALA A 158 -4.03 -6.34 -2.02
N GLU A 159 -5.34 -6.54 -1.95
CA GLU A 159 -5.99 -7.73 -2.49
C GLU A 159 -5.85 -7.82 -4.00
N ALA A 160 -6.08 -6.72 -4.72
CA ALA A 160 -5.88 -6.64 -6.17
C ALA A 160 -4.42 -6.92 -6.55
N SER A 161 -3.44 -6.42 -5.78
CA SER A 161 -2.02 -6.71 -5.96
C SER A 161 -1.73 -8.20 -5.79
N THR A 162 -2.23 -8.82 -4.74
CA THR A 162 -2.08 -10.27 -4.50
C THR A 162 -2.61 -11.09 -5.68
N LYS A 163 -3.80 -10.74 -6.18
CA LYS A 163 -4.39 -11.41 -7.35
C LYS A 163 -3.50 -11.27 -8.60
N ARG A 164 -3.00 -10.06 -8.88
CA ARG A 164 -2.10 -9.82 -10.02
C ARG A 164 -0.81 -10.64 -9.92
N MET A 165 -0.27 -10.84 -8.71
CA MET A 165 0.91 -11.67 -8.49
C MET A 165 0.64 -13.15 -8.76
N VAL A 166 -0.55 -13.65 -8.42
CA VAL A 166 -0.98 -15.02 -8.76
C VAL A 166 -1.11 -15.17 -10.28
N ASP A 167 -1.75 -14.22 -10.96
CA ASP A 167 -1.87 -14.23 -12.43
C ASP A 167 -0.48 -14.18 -13.10
N MET A 168 0.45 -13.38 -12.55
CA MET A 168 1.83 -13.32 -13.03
C MET A 168 2.57 -14.65 -12.83
N ALA A 169 2.39 -15.32 -11.69
CA ALA A 169 3.00 -16.64 -11.46
C ALA A 169 2.51 -17.68 -12.48
N GLN A 170 1.23 -17.65 -12.86
CA GLN A 170 0.69 -18.52 -13.90
C GLN A 170 1.26 -18.19 -15.29
N ALA A 171 1.41 -16.91 -15.63
CA ALA A 171 2.02 -16.49 -16.89
C ALA A 171 3.49 -16.93 -16.98
N LEU A 172 4.25 -16.79 -15.89
CA LEU A 172 5.65 -17.25 -15.80
C LEU A 172 5.77 -18.77 -15.98
N GLN A 173 4.81 -19.56 -15.49
CA GLN A 173 4.79 -21.00 -15.72
C GLN A 173 4.63 -21.35 -17.22
N ALA A 174 3.84 -20.58 -17.96
CA ALA A 174 3.72 -20.72 -19.41
C ALA A 174 5.02 -20.29 -20.13
N GLU A 175 5.69 -19.24 -19.65
CA GLU A 175 7.00 -18.84 -20.17
C GLU A 175 8.06 -19.93 -19.97
N VAL A 176 8.10 -20.60 -18.80
CA VAL A 176 9.02 -21.75 -18.55
C VAL A 176 8.81 -22.83 -19.63
N SER A 177 7.56 -23.21 -19.90
CA SER A 177 7.28 -24.21 -20.93
C SER A 177 7.73 -23.77 -22.32
N SER A 178 7.58 -22.48 -22.64
CA SER A 178 8.03 -21.93 -23.93
C SER A 178 9.56 -21.93 -24.03
N VAL A 179 10.26 -21.59 -22.96
CA VAL A 179 11.74 -21.62 -22.91
C VAL A 179 12.26 -23.04 -23.08
N GLN A 180 11.62 -24.04 -22.46
CA GLN A 180 11.95 -25.45 -22.64
C GLN A 180 11.79 -25.90 -24.11
N GLN A 181 10.70 -25.50 -24.76
CA GLN A 181 10.49 -25.79 -26.19
C GLN A 181 11.57 -25.13 -27.08
N ILE A 182 11.99 -23.90 -26.74
CA ILE A 182 13.05 -23.21 -27.47
C ILE A 182 14.37 -23.95 -27.28
N ASP A 183 14.70 -24.40 -26.08
CA ASP A 183 15.91 -25.17 -25.79
C ASP A 183 15.97 -26.48 -26.61
N GLU A 184 14.86 -27.24 -26.64
CA GLU A 184 14.73 -28.43 -27.48
C GLU A 184 14.93 -28.13 -28.97
N ASN A 185 14.37 -27.03 -29.48
CA ASN A 185 14.55 -26.61 -30.87
C ASN A 185 15.99 -26.23 -31.16
N ILE A 186 16.68 -25.54 -30.26
CA ILE A 186 18.09 -25.18 -30.41
C ILE A 186 18.95 -26.46 -30.43
N ALA A 187 18.70 -27.43 -29.56
CA ALA A 187 19.39 -28.72 -29.60
C ALA A 187 19.18 -29.46 -30.94
N HIS A 188 17.96 -29.43 -31.49
CA HIS A 188 17.68 -29.99 -32.80
C HIS A 188 18.44 -29.28 -33.93
N VAL A 189 18.47 -27.93 -33.91
CA VAL A 189 19.22 -27.12 -34.89
C VAL A 189 20.72 -27.40 -34.79
N ALA A 190 21.25 -27.59 -33.57
CA ALA A 190 22.64 -28.00 -33.37
C ALA A 190 22.96 -29.32 -34.08
N GLY A 191 22.09 -30.32 -33.95
CA GLY A 191 22.23 -31.59 -34.65
C GLY A 191 22.18 -31.45 -36.20
N ILE A 192 21.36 -30.57 -36.72
CA ILE A 192 21.31 -30.26 -38.16
C ILE A 192 22.64 -29.62 -38.63
N VAL A 193 23.18 -28.68 -37.85
CA VAL A 193 24.44 -27.99 -38.17
C VAL A 193 25.63 -28.99 -38.17
N ASP A 194 25.67 -29.90 -37.22
CA ASP A 194 26.68 -30.97 -37.17
C ASP A 194 26.56 -31.90 -38.41
N ASN A 195 25.39 -32.33 -38.78
CA ASN A 195 25.13 -33.13 -39.98
C ASN A 195 25.54 -32.35 -41.26
N ASN A 196 25.20 -31.06 -41.36
CA ASN A 196 25.58 -30.24 -42.49
C ASN A 196 27.12 -30.06 -42.58
N SER A 197 27.78 -29.95 -41.44
CA SER A 197 29.27 -29.88 -41.39
C SER A 197 29.87 -31.17 -41.91
N ALA A 198 29.40 -32.33 -41.46
CA ALA A 198 29.87 -33.63 -41.95
C ALA A 198 29.64 -33.81 -43.47
N SER A 199 28.41 -33.50 -43.96
CA SER A 199 28.06 -33.58 -45.37
C SER A 199 28.86 -32.62 -46.24
N SER A 200 29.20 -31.42 -45.72
CA SER A 200 30.05 -30.46 -46.41
C SER A 200 31.47 -30.94 -46.53
N GLN A 201 32.01 -31.64 -45.52
CA GLN A 201 33.35 -32.25 -45.57
C GLN A 201 33.40 -33.38 -46.54
N GLU A 202 32.35 -34.27 -46.56
CA GLU A 202 32.24 -35.35 -47.54
C GLU A 202 32.17 -34.81 -48.97
N THR A 203 31.35 -33.77 -49.20
CA THR A 203 31.20 -33.12 -50.48
C THR A 203 32.55 -32.53 -50.98
N ALA A 204 33.31 -31.92 -50.09
CA ALA A 204 34.64 -31.39 -50.38
C ALA A 204 35.60 -32.51 -50.80
N ALA A 205 35.61 -33.62 -50.03
CA ALA A 205 36.46 -34.77 -50.34
C ALA A 205 36.10 -35.41 -51.71
N VAL A 206 34.83 -35.59 -51.99
CA VAL A 206 34.34 -36.07 -53.28
C VAL A 206 34.73 -35.12 -54.43
N SER A 207 34.64 -33.81 -54.21
CA SER A 207 35.05 -32.78 -55.18
C SER A 207 36.55 -32.82 -55.47
N GLU A 208 37.40 -33.05 -54.49
CA GLU A 208 38.84 -33.23 -54.65
C GLU A 208 39.14 -34.51 -55.42
N GLU A 209 38.47 -35.62 -55.12
CA GLU A 209 38.62 -36.88 -55.83
C GLU A 209 38.20 -36.74 -57.31
N GLN A 210 37.06 -36.12 -57.60
CA GLN A 210 36.60 -35.83 -58.95
C GLN A 210 37.61 -34.95 -59.71
N SER A 211 38.19 -33.92 -59.08
CA SER A 211 39.21 -33.09 -59.69
C SER A 211 40.46 -33.89 -60.09
N ALA A 212 40.91 -34.78 -59.19
CA ALA A 212 42.02 -35.71 -59.48
C ALA A 212 41.70 -36.68 -60.63
N GLN A 213 40.47 -37.22 -60.66
CA GLN A 213 40.03 -38.09 -61.74
C GLN A 213 39.98 -37.37 -63.09
N VAL A 214 39.45 -36.13 -63.13
CA VAL A 214 39.45 -35.27 -64.35
C VAL A 214 40.86 -34.98 -64.80
N HIS A 215 41.78 -34.68 -63.88
CA HIS A 215 43.18 -34.46 -64.24
C HIS A 215 43.87 -35.69 -64.86
N THR A 216 43.59 -36.88 -64.29
CA THR A 216 44.06 -38.15 -64.79
C THR A 216 43.52 -38.45 -66.21
N MET A 217 42.22 -38.18 -66.41
CA MET A 217 41.56 -38.36 -67.70
C MET A 217 42.11 -37.40 -68.76
N LEU A 218 42.43 -36.14 -68.43
CA LEU A 218 43.06 -35.19 -69.29
C LEU A 218 44.47 -35.65 -69.66
N GLN A 219 45.27 -36.18 -68.75
CA GLN A 219 46.55 -36.77 -69.02
C GLN A 219 46.49 -37.93 -69.98
N LEU A 220 45.52 -38.86 -69.80
CA LEU A 220 45.33 -39.99 -70.75
C LEU A 220 44.87 -39.51 -72.11
N MET A 221 44.02 -38.50 -72.22
CA MET A 221 43.66 -37.90 -73.51
C MET A 221 44.82 -37.27 -74.21
N HIS A 222 45.76 -36.61 -73.52
CA HIS A 222 46.95 -36.06 -74.07
C HIS A 222 47.90 -37.13 -74.68
N GLN A 223 47.89 -38.36 -74.10
CA GLN A 223 48.68 -39.46 -74.61
C GLN A 223 48.14 -40.01 -75.96
N PHE A 224 46.82 -39.79 -76.24
CA PHE A 224 46.17 -40.23 -77.48
C PHE A 224 46.01 -39.12 -78.50
N GLN A 225 46.45 -37.86 -78.22
CA GLN A 225 46.59 -36.86 -79.28
C GLN A 225 47.92 -37.04 -79.95
N ILE A 226 47.85 -37.68 -81.15
CA ILE A 226 48.88 -37.66 -82.13
C ILE A 226 48.73 -36.42 -82.99
#